data_61fa20e2d0d3b8999d663a8d1de9ef71
#
_entry.id   61fa20e2d0d3b8999d663a8d1de9ef71
#
_cell.length_a   1.000
_cell.length_b   1.000
_cell.length_c   1.000
_cell.angle_alpha   90.00
_cell.angle_beta   90.00
_cell.angle_gamma   90.00
#
_symmetry.space_group_name_H-M   'P 1'
#
loop_
_entity.id
_entity.type
_entity.pdbx_description
1 polymer ?
#
loop_
_entity_poly.entity_id
_entity_poly.type
_entity_poly.pdbx_seq_one_letter_code
_entity_poly.pdbx_strand_id
1 'polypeptide(L)'
;MLIGTLEIGRDAPPVIVAELSGNHNGSLERALAIVESAAACGAHALKLQTYTADTMTLDLNEREFTSSSPLWKGRSLHNLYQEAYTPWEWHEPLFRRARELGMLAFSTPFDFTSVDFLQSLDVPAYKIASFENIDLPLIRRVAATGKPIIMSTGMATLAELDEAVQAARDAGCRDLVLLQCTSSYPADPAYSNLANIPRLRELFNCEAGLSDHTLGIGASVASVALGATLIERHFTLARADGGVDSAFSLEPQELAQLVRETKIAWQALGTVHIGPTKIEMGSRSKRRSLYICRDLEAGAVLTPDNLRAIRPGHGLPPKFLDQLLGKRVTRRVARGTPASWDLIG
;
A
#
# COMPACT_ATOMS: atom_id res chain seq x y z
N MET A 1 1.48 -1.68 -15.34
CA MET A 1 0.57 -2.65 -15.99
C MET A 1 -0.88 -2.26 -15.73
N LEU A 2 -1.84 -2.82 -16.49
CA LEU A 2 -3.27 -2.59 -16.29
C LEU A 2 -3.96 -3.88 -15.84
N ILE A 3 -4.84 -3.79 -14.84
CA ILE A 3 -5.81 -4.83 -14.49
C ILE A 3 -7.20 -4.20 -14.67
N GLY A 4 -7.91 -4.61 -15.72
CA GLY A 4 -9.14 -3.92 -16.11
C GLY A 4 -8.89 -2.43 -16.34
N THR A 5 -9.50 -1.58 -15.51
CA THR A 5 -9.34 -0.11 -15.55
C THR A 5 -8.30 0.42 -14.57
N LEU A 6 -7.73 -0.43 -13.71
CA LEU A 6 -6.79 -0.01 -12.67
C LEU A 6 -5.34 -0.05 -13.18
N GLU A 7 -4.64 1.05 -13.04
CA GLU A 7 -3.21 1.13 -13.25
C GLU A 7 -2.45 0.60 -12.01
N ILE A 8 -1.63 -0.42 -12.22
CA ILE A 8 -0.77 -1.00 -11.20
C ILE A 8 0.68 -0.61 -11.53
N GLY A 9 1.28 0.19 -10.68
CA GLY A 9 2.64 0.69 -10.90
C GLY A 9 3.00 1.80 -9.92
N ARG A 10 4.28 2.15 -9.86
CA ARG A 10 4.80 3.16 -8.92
C ARG A 10 4.38 4.59 -9.25
N ASP A 11 3.97 4.83 -10.49
CA ASP A 11 3.55 6.16 -10.96
C ASP A 11 2.08 6.48 -10.61
N ALA A 12 1.37 5.51 -10.03
CA ALA A 12 0.01 5.63 -9.53
C ALA A 12 -0.07 5.32 -8.02
N PRO A 13 -1.09 5.83 -7.31
CA PRO A 13 -1.35 5.41 -5.94
C PRO A 13 -1.58 3.90 -5.84
N PRO A 14 -1.21 3.24 -4.72
CA PRO A 14 -1.40 1.81 -4.59
C PRO A 14 -2.88 1.44 -4.66
N VAL A 15 -3.17 0.34 -5.36
CA VAL A 15 -4.51 -0.24 -5.44
C VAL A 15 -4.83 -0.95 -4.13
N ILE A 16 -5.99 -0.65 -3.55
CA ILE A 16 -6.48 -1.30 -2.32
C ILE A 16 -7.55 -2.32 -2.71
N VAL A 17 -7.31 -3.58 -2.34
CA VAL A 17 -8.20 -4.72 -2.56
C VAL A 17 -8.85 -5.11 -1.23
N ALA A 18 -10.18 -5.05 -1.19
CA ALA A 18 -10.96 -5.57 -0.09
C ALA A 18 -11.23 -7.07 -0.31
N GLU A 19 -10.73 -7.91 0.59
CA GLU A 19 -10.96 -9.35 0.61
C GLU A 19 -12.19 -9.66 1.45
N LEU A 20 -13.25 -10.16 0.81
CA LEU A 20 -14.49 -10.54 1.48
C LEU A 20 -14.32 -11.83 2.28
N SER A 21 -13.64 -12.83 1.69
CA SER A 21 -13.41 -14.14 2.33
C SER A 21 -14.69 -14.75 2.91
N GLY A 22 -14.62 -15.46 4.05
CA GLY A 22 -15.75 -16.03 4.78
C GLY A 22 -16.56 -15.04 5.63
N ASN A 23 -16.33 -13.74 5.55
CA ASN A 23 -16.99 -12.73 6.38
C ASN A 23 -18.47 -12.49 6.06
N HIS A 24 -18.98 -13.13 5.02
CA HIS A 24 -20.40 -13.12 4.64
C HIS A 24 -21.29 -13.91 5.64
N ASN A 25 -20.71 -14.77 6.51
CA ASN A 25 -21.43 -15.55 7.51
C ASN A 25 -22.62 -16.33 6.93
N GLY A 26 -22.48 -16.92 5.72
CA GLY A 26 -23.52 -17.67 5.04
C GLY A 26 -24.71 -16.86 4.51
N SER A 27 -24.61 -15.53 4.39
CA SER A 27 -25.67 -14.63 3.92
C SER A 27 -25.23 -13.85 2.68
N LEU A 28 -25.96 -13.99 1.57
CA LEU A 28 -25.77 -13.17 0.36
C LEU A 28 -26.06 -11.69 0.63
N GLU A 29 -27.06 -11.39 1.45
CA GLU A 29 -27.40 -10.01 1.81
C GLU A 29 -26.23 -9.35 2.54
N ARG A 30 -25.61 -10.07 3.49
CA ARG A 30 -24.43 -9.59 4.19
C ARG A 30 -23.24 -9.43 3.23
N ALA A 31 -23.03 -10.37 2.31
CA ALA A 31 -21.98 -10.28 1.31
C ALA A 31 -22.16 -9.02 0.44
N LEU A 32 -23.37 -8.71 -0.02
CA LEU A 32 -23.68 -7.49 -0.76
C LEU A 32 -23.44 -6.23 0.09
N ALA A 33 -23.83 -6.24 1.36
CA ALA A 33 -23.56 -5.13 2.28
C ALA A 33 -22.03 -4.90 2.48
N ILE A 34 -21.23 -5.97 2.51
CA ILE A 34 -19.76 -5.88 2.56
C ILE A 34 -19.23 -5.21 1.27
N VAL A 35 -19.72 -5.61 0.08
CA VAL A 35 -19.35 -4.99 -1.20
C VAL A 35 -19.65 -3.50 -1.20
N GLU A 36 -20.87 -3.11 -0.78
CA GLU A 36 -21.30 -1.71 -0.72
C GLU A 36 -20.46 -0.89 0.26
N SER A 37 -20.16 -1.47 1.43
CA SER A 37 -19.33 -0.83 2.43
C SER A 37 -17.88 -0.68 1.96
N ALA A 38 -17.30 -1.68 1.29
CA ALA A 38 -15.96 -1.59 0.71
C ALA A 38 -15.86 -0.47 -0.34
N ALA A 39 -16.86 -0.36 -1.22
CA ALA A 39 -16.95 0.72 -2.20
C ALA A 39 -17.06 2.10 -1.53
N ALA A 40 -17.92 2.23 -0.52
CA ALA A 40 -18.11 3.47 0.25
C ALA A 40 -16.83 3.90 0.99
N CYS A 41 -15.98 2.94 1.39
CA CYS A 41 -14.65 3.19 1.98
C CYS A 41 -13.60 3.60 0.92
N GLY A 42 -13.91 3.49 -0.37
CA GLY A 42 -13.01 3.84 -1.47
C GLY A 42 -12.06 2.71 -1.88
N ALA A 43 -12.37 1.45 -1.57
CA ALA A 43 -11.62 0.31 -2.11
C ALA A 43 -11.68 0.32 -3.64
N HIS A 44 -10.58 -0.10 -4.28
CA HIS A 44 -10.47 -0.10 -5.73
C HIS A 44 -10.92 -1.43 -6.35
N ALA A 45 -10.82 -2.51 -5.58
CA ALA A 45 -11.23 -3.84 -6.03
C ALA A 45 -11.79 -4.66 -4.86
N LEU A 46 -12.66 -5.60 -5.24
CA LEU A 46 -13.19 -6.65 -4.38
C LEU A 46 -12.54 -7.98 -4.76
N LYS A 47 -12.14 -8.78 -3.79
CA LYS A 47 -11.72 -10.16 -4.01
C LYS A 47 -12.62 -11.14 -3.27
N LEU A 48 -12.92 -12.25 -3.94
CA LEU A 48 -13.59 -13.41 -3.38
C LEU A 48 -12.65 -14.61 -3.33
N GLN A 49 -13.14 -15.71 -2.78
CA GLN A 49 -12.52 -17.02 -2.80
C GLN A 49 -13.47 -18.02 -3.48
N THR A 50 -12.96 -18.77 -4.45
CA THR A 50 -13.75 -19.70 -5.25
C THR A 50 -13.27 -21.13 -5.04
N TYR A 51 -13.96 -21.86 -4.19
CA TYR A 51 -13.71 -23.27 -3.88
C TYR A 51 -15.00 -23.93 -3.37
N THR A 52 -14.95 -25.24 -3.19
CA THR A 52 -15.88 -25.98 -2.34
C THR A 52 -15.09 -26.68 -1.24
N ALA A 53 -15.72 -27.09 -0.14
CA ALA A 53 -15.00 -27.83 0.90
C ALA A 53 -14.32 -29.09 0.35
N ASP A 54 -15.00 -29.80 -0.58
CA ASP A 54 -14.47 -31.02 -1.21
C ASP A 54 -13.28 -30.79 -2.14
N THR A 55 -13.12 -29.57 -2.72
CA THR A 55 -11.93 -29.24 -3.53
C THR A 55 -10.74 -28.79 -2.68
N MET A 56 -10.98 -28.45 -1.40
CA MET A 56 -9.94 -28.03 -0.47
C MET A 56 -9.38 -29.16 0.37
N THR A 57 -10.22 -30.11 0.79
CA THR A 57 -9.82 -31.18 1.70
C THR A 57 -10.83 -32.32 1.70
N LEU A 58 -10.54 -33.38 2.44
CA LEU A 58 -11.44 -34.50 2.65
C LEU A 58 -12.28 -34.34 3.92
N ASP A 59 -13.52 -34.83 3.92
CA ASP A 59 -14.38 -34.86 5.11
C ASP A 59 -13.95 -35.99 6.06
N LEU A 60 -12.85 -35.75 6.77
CA LEU A 60 -12.24 -36.69 7.69
C LEU A 60 -11.99 -35.99 9.05
N ASN A 61 -11.96 -36.80 10.13
CA ASN A 61 -11.75 -36.29 11.48
C ASN A 61 -10.36 -36.63 12.07
N GLU A 62 -9.47 -37.18 11.23
CA GLU A 62 -8.10 -37.48 11.63
C GLU A 62 -7.34 -36.19 11.90
N ARG A 63 -6.22 -36.30 12.64
CA ARG A 63 -5.43 -35.17 13.08
C ARG A 63 -4.98 -34.24 11.94
N GLU A 64 -4.62 -34.81 10.80
CA GLU A 64 -4.17 -34.10 9.60
C GLU A 64 -5.26 -33.22 8.97
N PHE A 65 -6.54 -33.59 9.18
CA PHE A 65 -7.71 -32.87 8.66
C PHE A 65 -8.37 -31.98 9.72
N THR A 66 -7.64 -31.68 10.82
CA THR A 66 -8.13 -30.85 11.92
C THR A 66 -7.24 -29.64 12.08
N SER A 67 -7.84 -28.44 12.24
CA SER A 67 -7.08 -27.20 12.37
C SER A 67 -6.30 -27.15 13.68
N SER A 68 -5.02 -26.80 13.57
CA SER A 68 -4.14 -26.48 14.71
C SER A 68 -4.05 -24.98 15.01
N SER A 69 -4.60 -24.12 14.12
CA SER A 69 -4.59 -22.67 14.28
C SER A 69 -5.33 -22.25 15.57
N PRO A 70 -4.80 -21.29 16.34
CA PRO A 70 -5.46 -20.81 17.55
C PRO A 70 -6.91 -20.36 17.36
N LEU A 71 -7.24 -19.74 16.21
CA LEU A 71 -8.59 -19.27 15.89
C LEU A 71 -9.59 -20.40 15.63
N TRP A 72 -9.12 -21.52 15.06
CA TRP A 72 -9.99 -22.62 14.60
C TRP A 72 -9.62 -23.97 15.21
N LYS A 73 -8.89 -23.95 16.33
CA LYS A 73 -8.32 -25.14 16.95
C LYS A 73 -9.35 -26.23 17.20
N GLY A 74 -9.05 -27.43 16.71
CA GLY A 74 -9.87 -28.62 16.88
C GLY A 74 -11.07 -28.72 15.94
N ARG A 75 -11.29 -27.74 15.06
CA ARG A 75 -12.33 -27.82 14.03
C ARG A 75 -11.85 -28.68 12.87
N SER A 76 -12.73 -29.53 12.29
CA SER A 76 -12.47 -30.19 11.01
C SER A 76 -12.23 -29.13 9.93
N LEU A 77 -11.21 -29.33 9.09
CA LEU A 77 -10.91 -28.46 7.97
C LEU A 77 -12.07 -28.41 6.99
N HIS A 78 -12.70 -29.56 6.69
CA HIS A 78 -13.84 -29.64 5.78
C HIS A 78 -15.00 -28.77 6.30
N ASN A 79 -15.38 -28.90 7.58
CA ASN A 79 -16.47 -28.10 8.17
C ASN A 79 -16.12 -26.59 8.20
N LEU A 80 -14.85 -26.26 8.40
CA LEU A 80 -14.39 -24.87 8.36
C LEU A 80 -14.53 -24.28 6.96
N TYR A 81 -14.10 -25.02 5.92
CA TYR A 81 -14.25 -24.59 4.54
C TYR A 81 -15.71 -24.56 4.09
N GLN A 82 -16.55 -25.52 4.58
CA GLN A 82 -17.98 -25.51 4.30
C GLN A 82 -18.71 -24.28 4.90
N GLU A 83 -18.25 -23.75 6.02
CA GLU A 83 -18.77 -22.50 6.60
C GLU A 83 -18.25 -21.25 5.86
N ALA A 84 -16.99 -21.28 5.43
CA ALA A 84 -16.31 -20.10 4.90
C ALA A 84 -16.48 -19.92 3.38
N TYR A 85 -16.82 -20.98 2.63
CA TYR A 85 -16.88 -20.88 1.16
C TYR A 85 -17.95 -19.90 0.69
N THR A 86 -17.67 -19.20 -0.41
CA THR A 86 -18.66 -18.37 -1.10
C THR A 86 -19.42 -19.24 -2.09
N PRO A 87 -20.75 -19.45 -1.94
CA PRO A 87 -21.54 -20.18 -2.93
C PRO A 87 -21.30 -19.64 -4.35
N TRP A 88 -21.10 -20.52 -5.32
CA TRP A 88 -20.70 -20.11 -6.66
C TRP A 88 -21.74 -19.24 -7.35
N GLU A 89 -23.02 -19.48 -7.08
CA GLU A 89 -24.13 -18.67 -7.58
C GLU A 89 -24.14 -17.23 -7.04
N TRP A 90 -23.35 -16.90 -5.99
CA TRP A 90 -23.22 -15.55 -5.45
C TRP A 90 -22.19 -14.70 -6.20
N HIS A 91 -21.24 -15.32 -6.92
CA HIS A 91 -20.16 -14.60 -7.57
C HIS A 91 -20.67 -13.57 -8.59
N GLU A 92 -21.58 -13.98 -9.47
CA GLU A 92 -22.13 -13.07 -10.49
C GLU A 92 -22.82 -11.84 -9.86
N PRO A 93 -23.81 -11.99 -8.92
CA PRO A 93 -24.41 -10.82 -8.28
C PRO A 93 -23.43 -9.96 -7.49
N LEU A 94 -22.44 -10.54 -6.80
CA LEU A 94 -21.42 -9.77 -6.08
C LEU A 94 -20.49 -9.02 -7.04
N PHE A 95 -20.04 -9.66 -8.12
CA PHE A 95 -19.19 -9.02 -9.14
C PHE A 95 -19.94 -7.92 -9.88
N ARG A 96 -21.20 -8.14 -10.23
CA ARG A 96 -22.06 -7.12 -10.84
C ARG A 96 -22.19 -5.92 -9.90
N ARG A 97 -22.52 -6.15 -8.62
CA ARG A 97 -22.66 -5.07 -7.64
C ARG A 97 -21.36 -4.29 -7.45
N ALA A 98 -20.24 -4.96 -7.39
CA ALA A 98 -18.92 -4.30 -7.30
C ALA A 98 -18.66 -3.40 -8.54
N ARG A 99 -18.94 -3.91 -9.76
CA ARG A 99 -18.80 -3.13 -11.00
C ARG A 99 -19.73 -1.91 -11.06
N GLU A 100 -20.98 -2.07 -10.64
CA GLU A 100 -21.94 -0.94 -10.53
C GLU A 100 -21.44 0.17 -9.61
N LEU A 101 -20.67 -0.19 -8.58
CA LEU A 101 -20.08 0.74 -7.62
C LEU A 101 -18.66 1.22 -8.03
N GLY A 102 -18.21 0.86 -9.23
CA GLY A 102 -16.92 1.32 -9.78
C GLY A 102 -15.69 0.53 -9.30
N MET A 103 -15.87 -0.58 -8.59
CA MET A 103 -14.77 -1.47 -8.21
C MET A 103 -14.53 -2.55 -9.26
N LEU A 104 -13.27 -2.97 -9.44
CA LEU A 104 -12.98 -4.26 -10.06
C LEU A 104 -13.38 -5.40 -9.12
N ALA A 105 -13.72 -6.55 -9.71
CA ALA A 105 -14.00 -7.75 -8.94
C ALA A 105 -13.31 -8.96 -9.57
N PHE A 106 -12.62 -9.74 -8.75
CA PHE A 106 -11.92 -10.96 -9.14
C PHE A 106 -11.91 -11.94 -7.96
N SER A 107 -11.33 -13.12 -8.17
CA SER A 107 -11.32 -14.16 -7.14
C SER A 107 -10.03 -14.98 -7.14
N THR A 108 -9.85 -15.72 -6.06
CA THR A 108 -8.84 -16.76 -5.90
C THR A 108 -9.46 -18.11 -6.27
N PRO A 109 -9.06 -18.77 -7.37
CA PRO A 109 -9.37 -20.16 -7.61
C PRO A 109 -8.46 -21.06 -6.78
N PHE A 110 -9.00 -22.20 -6.29
CA PHE A 110 -8.22 -23.17 -5.52
C PHE A 110 -8.09 -24.52 -6.24
N ASP A 111 -8.76 -24.67 -7.40
CA ASP A 111 -8.71 -25.85 -8.22
C ASP A 111 -9.05 -25.54 -9.69
N PHE A 112 -9.00 -26.52 -10.58
CA PHE A 112 -9.25 -26.32 -12.01
C PHE A 112 -10.71 -25.95 -12.31
N THR A 113 -11.67 -26.51 -11.55
CA THR A 113 -13.09 -26.22 -11.79
C THR A 113 -13.43 -24.78 -11.43
N SER A 114 -12.80 -24.25 -10.39
CA SER A 114 -12.95 -22.84 -10.02
C SER A 114 -12.28 -21.90 -11.04
N VAL A 115 -11.18 -22.28 -11.70
CA VAL A 115 -10.61 -21.52 -12.82
C VAL A 115 -11.61 -21.47 -13.98
N ASP A 116 -12.18 -22.59 -14.37
CA ASP A 116 -13.15 -22.68 -15.47
C ASP A 116 -14.41 -21.86 -15.18
N PHE A 117 -14.89 -21.92 -13.96
CA PHE A 117 -16.03 -21.11 -13.51
C PHE A 117 -15.72 -19.60 -13.58
N LEU A 118 -14.58 -19.15 -13.03
CA LEU A 118 -14.19 -17.77 -13.08
C LEU A 118 -13.92 -17.25 -14.50
N GLN A 119 -13.42 -18.14 -15.38
CA GLN A 119 -13.27 -17.83 -16.81
C GLN A 119 -14.62 -17.56 -17.47
N SER A 120 -15.66 -18.31 -17.10
CA SER A 120 -17.02 -18.09 -17.60
C SER A 120 -17.62 -16.74 -17.16
N LEU A 121 -17.14 -16.17 -16.05
CA LEU A 121 -17.52 -14.85 -15.53
C LEU A 121 -16.65 -13.70 -16.07
N ASP A 122 -15.68 -13.99 -16.94
CA ASP A 122 -14.74 -13.05 -17.55
C ASP A 122 -14.06 -12.14 -16.52
N VAL A 123 -13.50 -12.72 -15.45
CA VAL A 123 -12.79 -11.97 -14.42
C VAL A 123 -11.58 -11.21 -15.00
N PRO A 124 -11.28 -9.98 -14.51
CA PRO A 124 -10.18 -9.17 -15.05
C PRO A 124 -8.78 -9.66 -14.63
N ALA A 125 -8.68 -10.48 -13.60
CA ALA A 125 -7.44 -11.05 -13.06
C ALA A 125 -7.73 -12.27 -12.21
N TYR A 126 -6.69 -13.05 -11.93
CA TYR A 126 -6.76 -14.18 -11.00
C TYR A 126 -5.82 -13.95 -9.83
N LYS A 127 -6.21 -14.41 -8.63
CA LYS A 127 -5.33 -14.46 -7.47
C LYS A 127 -4.86 -15.89 -7.22
N ILE A 128 -3.58 -16.06 -6.93
CA ILE A 128 -3.01 -17.29 -6.36
C ILE A 128 -2.70 -17.01 -4.89
N ALA A 129 -3.33 -17.72 -3.98
CA ALA A 129 -3.09 -17.55 -2.56
C ALA A 129 -1.74 -18.16 -2.13
N SER A 130 -1.29 -17.85 -0.92
CA SER A 130 0.02 -18.29 -0.43
C SER A 130 0.15 -19.81 -0.32
N PHE A 131 -0.93 -20.51 -0.01
CA PHE A 131 -0.93 -21.95 0.13
C PHE A 131 -0.85 -22.66 -1.23
N GLU A 132 -1.26 -21.99 -2.32
CA GLU A 132 -1.30 -22.51 -3.69
C GLU A 132 -0.09 -22.05 -4.52
N ASN A 133 0.85 -21.29 -3.96
CA ASN A 133 2.01 -20.82 -4.73
C ASN A 133 3.00 -21.92 -5.12
N ILE A 134 2.83 -23.13 -4.58
CA ILE A 134 3.56 -24.34 -4.98
C ILE A 134 2.74 -25.29 -5.90
N ASP A 135 1.46 -24.97 -6.15
CA ASP A 135 0.62 -25.73 -7.08
C ASP A 135 0.89 -25.28 -8.53
N LEU A 136 2.02 -25.75 -9.08
CA LEU A 136 2.44 -25.38 -10.43
C LEU A 136 1.42 -25.78 -11.50
N PRO A 137 0.70 -26.90 -11.41
CA PRO A 137 -0.41 -27.22 -12.33
C PRO A 137 -1.52 -26.16 -12.32
N LEU A 138 -1.97 -25.72 -11.14
CA LEU A 138 -2.99 -24.68 -10.99
C LEU A 138 -2.48 -23.34 -11.56
N ILE A 139 -1.24 -22.95 -11.24
CA ILE A 139 -0.62 -21.74 -11.76
C ILE A 139 -0.58 -21.74 -13.29
N ARG A 140 -0.18 -22.85 -13.93
CA ARG A 140 -0.19 -22.98 -15.39
C ARG A 140 -1.60 -22.88 -15.96
N ARG A 141 -2.60 -23.51 -15.31
CA ARG A 141 -4.00 -23.43 -15.74
C ARG A 141 -4.51 -21.99 -15.70
N VAL A 142 -4.22 -21.25 -14.63
CA VAL A 142 -4.57 -19.84 -14.51
C VAL A 142 -3.84 -19.00 -15.56
N ALA A 143 -2.53 -19.19 -15.74
CA ALA A 143 -1.73 -18.44 -16.72
C ALA A 143 -2.20 -18.64 -18.16
N ALA A 144 -2.65 -19.85 -18.50
CA ALA A 144 -3.19 -20.17 -19.82
C ALA A 144 -4.48 -19.40 -20.16
N THR A 145 -5.16 -18.78 -19.21
CA THR A 145 -6.30 -17.87 -19.46
C THR A 145 -5.88 -16.56 -20.13
N GLY A 146 -4.59 -16.20 -20.07
CA GLY A 146 -4.05 -14.95 -20.61
C GLY A 146 -4.37 -13.71 -19.77
N LYS A 147 -4.99 -13.86 -18.61
CA LYS A 147 -5.31 -12.76 -17.69
C LYS A 147 -4.15 -12.47 -16.74
N PRO A 148 -4.03 -11.25 -16.19
CA PRO A 148 -3.08 -10.91 -15.13
C PRO A 148 -3.19 -11.83 -13.91
N ILE A 149 -2.04 -12.13 -13.30
CA ILE A 149 -1.95 -12.93 -12.07
C ILE A 149 -1.45 -12.07 -10.92
N ILE A 150 -2.12 -12.16 -9.78
CA ILE A 150 -1.69 -11.61 -8.50
C ILE A 150 -1.37 -12.81 -7.60
N MET A 151 -0.12 -12.96 -7.14
CA MET A 151 0.32 -14.13 -6.37
C MET A 151 0.89 -13.71 -5.02
N SER A 152 0.41 -14.31 -3.94
CA SER A 152 0.98 -14.13 -2.59
C SER A 152 2.15 -15.06 -2.34
N THR A 153 3.19 -14.56 -1.63
CA THR A 153 4.48 -15.24 -1.45
C THR A 153 4.65 -15.88 -0.07
N GLY A 154 3.59 -15.93 0.74
CA GLY A 154 3.67 -16.47 2.09
C GLY A 154 4.19 -17.92 2.12
N MET A 155 5.03 -18.23 3.13
CA MET A 155 5.64 -19.53 3.38
C MET A 155 6.64 -20.02 2.30
N ALA A 156 6.58 -19.49 1.07
CA ALA A 156 7.44 -19.96 0.00
C ALA A 156 8.91 -19.58 0.22
N THR A 157 9.79 -20.49 -0.12
CA THR A 157 11.22 -20.22 -0.32
C THR A 157 11.43 -19.46 -1.63
N LEU A 158 12.61 -18.85 -1.80
CA LEU A 158 12.96 -18.18 -3.05
C LEU A 158 12.94 -19.16 -4.25
N ALA A 159 13.36 -20.41 -4.05
CA ALA A 159 13.33 -21.44 -5.10
C ALA A 159 11.91 -21.79 -5.52
N GLU A 160 10.99 -21.99 -4.59
CA GLU A 160 9.58 -22.26 -4.88
C GLU A 160 8.91 -21.07 -5.59
N LEU A 161 9.25 -19.83 -5.21
CA LEU A 161 8.77 -18.64 -5.92
C LEU A 161 9.30 -18.56 -7.34
N ASP A 162 10.57 -18.91 -7.56
CA ASP A 162 11.16 -18.95 -8.91
C ASP A 162 10.44 -19.98 -9.77
N GLU A 163 10.22 -21.19 -9.26
CA GLU A 163 9.44 -22.24 -9.94
C GLU A 163 8.02 -21.77 -10.28
N ALA A 164 7.33 -21.12 -9.34
CA ALA A 164 5.99 -20.60 -9.55
C ALA A 164 5.93 -19.52 -10.63
N VAL A 165 6.87 -18.56 -10.58
CA VAL A 165 6.96 -17.48 -11.58
C VAL A 165 7.32 -18.02 -12.96
N GLN A 166 8.27 -18.96 -13.06
CA GLN A 166 8.60 -19.60 -14.33
C GLN A 166 7.40 -20.38 -14.88
N ALA A 167 6.72 -21.18 -14.03
CA ALA A 167 5.53 -21.91 -14.45
C ALA A 167 4.42 -21.00 -15.00
N ALA A 168 4.21 -19.84 -14.38
CA ALA A 168 3.27 -18.84 -14.86
C ALA A 168 3.71 -18.24 -16.21
N ARG A 169 4.98 -17.86 -16.35
CA ARG A 169 5.53 -17.24 -17.57
C ARG A 169 5.55 -18.20 -18.75
N ASP A 170 5.99 -19.42 -18.53
CA ASP A 170 6.03 -20.48 -19.56
C ASP A 170 4.63 -20.80 -20.09
N ALA A 171 3.60 -20.67 -19.24
CA ALA A 171 2.20 -20.83 -19.60
C ALA A 171 1.53 -19.56 -20.16
N GLY A 172 2.29 -18.47 -20.36
CA GLY A 172 1.84 -17.27 -21.09
C GLY A 172 1.48 -16.06 -20.21
N CYS A 173 1.72 -16.11 -18.89
CA CYS A 173 1.50 -14.95 -18.02
C CYS A 173 2.47 -13.81 -18.38
N ARG A 174 1.92 -12.65 -18.77
CA ARG A 174 2.69 -11.43 -19.09
C ARG A 174 2.68 -10.44 -17.94
N ASP A 175 1.56 -10.35 -17.26
CA ASP A 175 1.27 -9.37 -16.21
C ASP A 175 1.19 -10.08 -14.85
N LEU A 176 2.21 -9.89 -14.01
CA LEU A 176 2.35 -10.53 -12.71
C LEU A 176 2.55 -9.48 -11.62
N VAL A 177 1.84 -9.66 -10.51
CA VAL A 177 2.03 -8.93 -9.25
C VAL A 177 2.37 -9.93 -8.16
N LEU A 178 3.50 -9.77 -7.48
CA LEU A 178 3.85 -10.56 -6.31
C LEU A 178 3.53 -9.79 -5.03
N LEU A 179 2.79 -10.42 -4.11
CA LEU A 179 2.46 -9.80 -2.84
C LEU A 179 3.29 -10.43 -1.72
N GLN A 180 4.17 -9.63 -1.10
CA GLN A 180 4.75 -10.01 0.18
C GLN A 180 3.60 -10.38 1.13
N CYS A 181 3.72 -11.52 1.80
CA CYS A 181 2.65 -12.02 2.68
C CYS A 181 3.24 -12.78 3.86
N THR A 182 2.63 -12.61 5.02
CA THR A 182 2.86 -13.43 6.21
C THR A 182 1.57 -14.20 6.49
N SER A 183 1.59 -15.53 6.23
CA SER A 183 0.42 -16.41 6.38
C SER A 183 0.23 -16.84 7.83
N SER A 184 -0.01 -15.88 8.70
CA SER A 184 -0.42 -16.03 10.10
C SER A 184 -1.62 -15.12 10.36
N TYR A 185 -2.58 -15.55 11.12
CA TYR A 185 -3.89 -14.92 11.28
C TYR A 185 -4.28 -14.73 12.75
N PRO A 186 -4.16 -13.50 13.35
CA PRO A 186 -3.50 -12.32 12.76
C PRO A 186 -1.97 -12.50 12.66
N ALA A 187 -1.35 -11.73 11.77
CA ALA A 187 0.10 -11.69 11.65
C ALA A 187 0.70 -10.70 12.67
N ASP A 188 1.84 -11.08 13.27
CA ASP A 188 2.65 -10.13 14.04
C ASP A 188 3.45 -9.24 13.07
N PRO A 189 3.37 -7.90 13.17
CA PRO A 189 4.10 -6.97 12.31
C PRO A 189 5.62 -7.21 12.28
N ALA A 190 6.20 -7.75 13.35
CA ALA A 190 7.64 -8.07 13.40
C ALA A 190 8.08 -9.07 12.33
N TYR A 191 7.16 -9.88 11.79
CA TYR A 191 7.42 -10.86 10.75
C TYR A 191 6.91 -10.46 9.37
N SER A 192 6.42 -9.22 9.18
CA SER A 192 5.90 -8.76 7.88
C SER A 192 6.97 -8.66 6.80
N ASN A 193 8.24 -8.49 7.16
CA ASN A 193 9.39 -8.45 6.24
C ASN A 193 9.14 -7.56 5.00
N LEU A 194 8.58 -6.36 5.21
CA LEU A 194 8.21 -5.45 4.12
C LEU A 194 9.39 -5.09 3.21
N ALA A 195 10.63 -5.18 3.71
CA ALA A 195 11.85 -4.98 2.94
C ALA A 195 11.98 -5.97 1.75
N ASN A 196 11.21 -7.05 1.72
CA ASN A 196 11.16 -7.97 0.58
C ASN A 196 10.45 -7.36 -0.64
N ILE A 197 9.55 -6.38 -0.46
CA ILE A 197 8.74 -5.81 -1.56
C ILE A 197 9.61 -5.30 -2.72
N PRO A 198 10.60 -4.41 -2.51
CA PRO A 198 11.49 -4.00 -3.59
C PRO A 198 12.33 -5.15 -4.16
N ARG A 199 12.69 -6.14 -3.35
CA ARG A 199 13.46 -7.31 -3.80
C ARG A 199 12.67 -8.25 -4.69
N LEU A 200 11.39 -8.49 -4.37
CA LEU A 200 10.49 -9.27 -5.23
C LEU A 200 10.37 -8.62 -6.61
N ARG A 201 10.22 -7.29 -6.67
CA ARG A 201 10.19 -6.55 -7.93
C ARG A 201 11.47 -6.73 -8.73
N GLU A 202 12.63 -6.54 -8.10
CA GLU A 202 13.95 -6.63 -8.74
C GLU A 202 14.24 -8.04 -9.24
N LEU A 203 14.04 -9.06 -8.38
CA LEU A 203 14.37 -10.45 -8.69
C LEU A 203 13.49 -11.02 -9.80
N PHE A 204 12.20 -10.71 -9.76
CA PHE A 204 11.24 -11.31 -10.67
C PHE A 204 10.80 -10.39 -11.80
N ASN A 205 11.32 -9.18 -11.90
CA ASN A 205 10.93 -8.18 -12.91
C ASN A 205 9.41 -8.12 -13.09
N CYS A 206 8.69 -7.85 -12.02
CA CYS A 206 7.23 -7.76 -11.96
C CYS A 206 6.79 -6.67 -10.99
N GLU A 207 5.50 -6.35 -10.93
CA GLU A 207 4.99 -5.49 -9.87
C GLU A 207 4.98 -6.22 -8.53
N ALA A 208 5.10 -5.44 -7.45
CA ALA A 208 5.12 -5.99 -6.10
C ALA A 208 4.23 -5.19 -5.14
N GLY A 209 3.62 -5.88 -4.20
CA GLY A 209 2.70 -5.32 -3.22
C GLY A 209 2.70 -6.08 -1.89
N LEU A 210 1.61 -5.97 -1.17
CA LEU A 210 1.44 -6.57 0.15
C LEU A 210 0.07 -7.25 0.27
N SER A 211 0.05 -8.47 0.79
CA SER A 211 -1.15 -9.12 1.36
C SER A 211 -0.95 -9.14 2.88
N ASP A 212 -1.73 -8.33 3.60
CA ASP A 212 -1.45 -7.98 4.99
C ASP A 212 -2.53 -8.51 5.93
N HIS A 213 -2.10 -9.30 6.92
CA HIS A 213 -2.94 -9.88 7.96
C HIS A 213 -2.64 -9.32 9.36
N THR A 214 -1.87 -8.22 9.45
CA THR A 214 -1.60 -7.56 10.72
C THR A 214 -2.84 -6.78 11.21
N LEU A 215 -2.92 -6.53 12.51
CA LEU A 215 -3.96 -5.64 13.04
C LEU A 215 -3.63 -4.18 12.73
N GLY A 216 -4.67 -3.38 12.46
CA GLY A 216 -4.51 -1.98 12.06
C GLY A 216 -3.96 -1.80 10.64
N ILE A 217 -3.47 -0.61 10.31
CA ILE A 217 -3.05 -0.23 8.95
C ILE A 217 -1.56 0.12 8.82
N GLY A 218 -0.80 0.04 9.91
CA GLY A 218 0.58 0.52 9.98
C GLY A 218 1.52 -0.17 8.98
N ALA A 219 1.48 -1.51 8.89
CA ALA A 219 2.28 -2.28 7.95
C ALA A 219 1.90 -1.96 6.50
N SER A 220 0.60 -1.90 6.22
CA SER A 220 0.08 -1.54 4.90
C SER A 220 0.54 -0.15 4.44
N VAL A 221 0.47 0.89 5.30
CA VAL A 221 0.95 2.24 4.97
C VAL A 221 2.47 2.27 4.78
N ALA A 222 3.23 1.58 5.65
CA ALA A 222 4.68 1.50 5.54
C ALA A 222 5.14 0.83 4.22
N SER A 223 4.37 -0.15 3.72
CA SER A 223 4.68 -0.87 2.47
C SER A 223 4.73 0.07 1.25
N VAL A 224 3.98 1.17 1.27
CA VAL A 224 3.96 2.18 0.19
C VAL A 224 5.34 2.82 0.02
N ALA A 225 6.03 3.12 1.12
CA ALA A 225 7.39 3.68 1.07
C ALA A 225 8.42 2.69 0.47
N LEU A 226 8.12 1.41 0.53
CA LEU A 226 8.92 0.34 -0.08
C LEU A 226 8.45 -0.01 -1.50
N GLY A 227 7.48 0.74 -2.03
CA GLY A 227 7.02 0.65 -3.40
C GLY A 227 5.91 -0.38 -3.63
N ALA A 228 5.12 -0.72 -2.62
CA ALA A 228 3.92 -1.52 -2.82
C ALA A 228 2.94 -0.82 -3.77
N THR A 229 2.51 -1.51 -4.83
CA THR A 229 1.59 -1.00 -5.84
C THR A 229 0.18 -1.57 -5.73
N LEU A 230 0.03 -2.65 -4.95
CA LEU A 230 -1.24 -3.27 -4.60
C LEU A 230 -1.18 -3.73 -3.14
N ILE A 231 -2.26 -3.47 -2.39
CA ILE A 231 -2.39 -3.86 -0.98
C ILE A 231 -3.73 -4.56 -0.81
N GLU A 232 -3.67 -5.82 -0.38
CA GLU A 232 -4.82 -6.68 -0.12
C GLU A 232 -5.06 -6.80 1.38
N ARG A 233 -6.32 -6.57 1.82
CA ARG A 233 -6.75 -6.67 3.21
C ARG A 233 -8.09 -7.37 3.34
N HIS A 234 -8.20 -8.30 4.29
CA HIS A 234 -9.50 -8.84 4.70
C HIS A 234 -10.39 -7.72 5.25
N PHE A 235 -11.68 -7.79 4.92
CA PHE A 235 -12.66 -6.76 5.25
C PHE A 235 -13.96 -7.36 5.76
N THR A 236 -14.52 -6.78 6.83
CA THR A 236 -15.82 -7.14 7.42
C THR A 236 -16.60 -5.90 7.81
N LEU A 237 -17.89 -6.01 8.03
CA LEU A 237 -18.73 -4.89 8.52
C LEU A 237 -18.43 -4.57 9.99
N ALA A 238 -18.34 -5.58 10.82
CA ALA A 238 -17.94 -5.46 12.22
C ALA A 238 -17.32 -6.78 12.70
N ARG A 239 -16.16 -6.72 13.35
CA ARG A 239 -15.51 -7.89 13.97
C ARG A 239 -16.38 -8.56 15.03
N ALA A 240 -17.21 -7.75 15.71
CA ALA A 240 -18.14 -8.22 16.74
C ALA A 240 -19.25 -9.14 16.19
N ASP A 241 -19.54 -9.08 14.88
CA ASP A 241 -20.52 -9.97 14.26
C ASP A 241 -20.02 -11.42 14.14
N GLY A 242 -18.74 -11.65 14.44
CA GLY A 242 -18.10 -12.94 14.25
C GLY A 242 -17.86 -13.25 12.75
N GLY A 243 -17.51 -14.51 12.49
CA GLY A 243 -17.14 -15.00 11.15
C GLY A 243 -15.73 -15.57 11.15
N VAL A 244 -15.44 -16.39 10.15
CA VAL A 244 -14.22 -17.21 10.10
C VAL A 244 -12.96 -16.35 10.10
N ASP A 245 -12.99 -15.21 9.39
CA ASP A 245 -11.84 -14.32 9.19
C ASP A 245 -12.02 -12.93 9.83
N SER A 246 -13.09 -12.73 10.59
CA SER A 246 -13.42 -11.41 11.14
C SER A 246 -12.36 -10.86 12.08
N ALA A 247 -11.73 -11.70 12.90
CA ALA A 247 -10.80 -11.30 13.94
C ALA A 247 -9.59 -10.48 13.46
N PHE A 248 -9.14 -10.70 12.23
CA PHE A 248 -8.02 -9.97 11.61
C PHE A 248 -8.43 -9.11 10.42
N SER A 249 -9.73 -9.03 10.12
CA SER A 249 -10.30 -8.18 9.06
C SER A 249 -10.37 -6.72 9.50
N LEU A 250 -10.21 -5.81 8.54
CA LEU A 250 -10.48 -4.39 8.76
C LEU A 250 -11.99 -4.14 8.85
N GLU A 251 -12.37 -3.17 9.68
CA GLU A 251 -13.70 -2.59 9.70
C GLU A 251 -13.80 -1.36 8.77
N PRO A 252 -15.00 -0.83 8.47
CA PRO A 252 -15.17 0.25 7.48
C PRO A 252 -14.31 1.49 7.75
N GLN A 253 -14.20 1.93 9.00
CA GLN A 253 -13.39 3.10 9.34
C GLN A 253 -11.91 2.86 9.10
N GLU A 254 -11.42 1.65 9.38
CA GLU A 254 -10.02 1.28 9.17
C GLU A 254 -9.69 1.15 7.68
N LEU A 255 -10.59 0.58 6.87
CA LEU A 255 -10.42 0.49 5.41
C LEU A 255 -10.42 1.88 4.76
N ALA A 256 -11.36 2.75 5.13
CA ALA A 256 -11.39 4.14 4.64
C ALA A 256 -10.12 4.91 5.05
N GLN A 257 -9.62 4.70 6.26
CA GLN A 257 -8.36 5.26 6.71
C GLN A 257 -7.18 4.71 5.89
N LEU A 258 -7.14 3.41 5.63
CA LEU A 258 -6.10 2.78 4.82
C LEU A 258 -6.04 3.40 3.42
N VAL A 259 -7.18 3.51 2.72
CA VAL A 259 -7.27 4.11 1.38
C VAL A 259 -6.72 5.54 1.39
N ARG A 260 -7.12 6.35 2.38
CA ARG A 260 -6.65 7.74 2.51
C ARG A 260 -5.15 7.82 2.80
N GLU A 261 -4.67 7.08 3.82
CA GLU A 261 -3.29 7.20 4.28
C GLU A 261 -2.28 6.61 3.29
N THR A 262 -2.63 5.56 2.56
CA THR A 262 -1.76 5.02 1.50
C THR A 262 -1.60 5.98 0.33
N LYS A 263 -2.67 6.69 -0.06
CA LYS A 263 -2.61 7.74 -1.07
C LYS A 263 -1.74 8.91 -0.61
N ILE A 264 -1.89 9.35 0.65
CA ILE A 264 -1.06 10.41 1.24
C ILE A 264 0.41 9.96 1.30
N ALA A 265 0.67 8.73 1.75
CA ALA A 265 2.02 8.19 1.81
C ALA A 265 2.68 8.18 0.43
N TRP A 266 1.97 7.72 -0.62
CA TRP A 266 2.46 7.73 -1.99
C TRP A 266 2.78 9.15 -2.48
N GLN A 267 1.89 10.11 -2.25
CA GLN A 267 2.12 11.52 -2.61
C GLN A 267 3.33 12.10 -1.88
N ALA A 268 3.53 11.72 -0.62
CA ALA A 268 4.62 12.22 0.22
C ALA A 268 6.00 11.70 -0.17
N LEU A 269 6.08 10.58 -0.91
CA LEU A 269 7.37 10.07 -1.43
C LEU A 269 8.03 11.08 -2.37
N GLY A 270 7.25 11.75 -3.22
CA GLY A 270 7.75 12.76 -4.14
C GLY A 270 8.92 12.27 -5.00
N THR A 271 9.82 13.20 -5.29
CA THR A 271 11.09 12.93 -6.01
C THR A 271 12.27 13.40 -5.17
N VAL A 272 13.46 12.83 -5.39
CA VAL A 272 14.68 13.32 -4.74
C VAL A 272 14.95 14.76 -5.19
N HIS A 273 14.74 15.70 -4.29
CA HIS A 273 14.97 17.12 -4.51
C HIS A 273 15.54 17.76 -3.25
N ILE A 274 16.83 18.17 -3.31
CA ILE A 274 17.51 18.87 -2.21
C ILE A 274 17.55 20.33 -2.56
N GLY A 275 16.59 21.09 -2.03
CA GLY A 275 16.45 22.53 -2.31
C GLY A 275 15.08 23.05 -1.91
N PRO A 276 14.83 24.35 -2.06
CA PRO A 276 13.53 24.93 -1.79
C PRO A 276 12.51 24.47 -2.85
N THR A 277 11.40 23.95 -2.40
CA THR A 277 10.25 23.65 -3.24
C THR A 277 9.59 24.93 -3.79
N LYS A 278 8.76 24.79 -4.83
CA LYS A 278 8.05 25.95 -5.40
C LYS A 278 7.22 26.72 -4.36
N ILE A 279 6.57 25.99 -3.43
CA ILE A 279 5.76 26.61 -2.38
C ILE A 279 6.59 27.34 -1.31
N GLU A 280 7.88 26.98 -1.14
CA GLU A 280 8.79 27.59 -0.18
C GLU A 280 9.50 28.84 -0.72
N MET A 281 9.43 29.08 -2.03
CA MET A 281 10.12 30.22 -2.65
C MET A 281 9.70 31.54 -2.01
N GLY A 282 8.40 31.74 -1.75
CA GLY A 282 7.90 32.92 -1.04
C GLY A 282 8.39 33.06 0.41
N SER A 283 8.72 31.94 1.06
CA SER A 283 9.22 31.95 2.45
C SER A 283 10.71 32.30 2.55
N ARG A 284 11.46 32.26 1.45
CA ARG A 284 12.88 32.64 1.46
C ARG A 284 13.12 34.08 1.86
N SER A 285 12.24 35.02 1.49
CA SER A 285 12.30 36.42 1.90
C SER A 285 12.16 36.62 3.41
N LYS A 286 11.61 35.62 4.12
CA LYS A 286 11.48 35.64 5.60
C LYS A 286 12.72 35.10 6.31
N ARG A 287 13.79 34.73 5.60
CA ARG A 287 15.06 34.32 6.22
C ARG A 287 15.73 35.50 6.92
N ARG A 288 16.70 35.22 7.78
CA ARG A 288 17.54 36.25 8.35
C ARG A 288 18.57 36.76 7.33
N SER A 289 18.86 38.05 7.40
CA SER A 289 19.98 38.71 6.74
C SER A 289 20.56 39.82 7.63
N LEU A 290 21.65 40.40 7.24
CA LEU A 290 22.31 41.44 8.02
C LEU A 290 21.63 42.78 7.80
N TYR A 291 21.35 43.48 8.89
CA TYR A 291 20.72 44.80 8.90
C TYR A 291 21.42 45.78 9.84
N ILE A 292 21.46 47.03 9.39
CA ILE A 292 21.88 48.16 10.26
C ILE A 292 20.76 48.39 11.29
N CYS A 293 21.11 48.32 12.58
CA CYS A 293 20.16 48.37 13.68
C CYS A 293 20.13 49.73 14.44
N ARG A 294 21.02 50.67 14.07
CA ARG A 294 21.07 52.08 14.55
C ARG A 294 21.42 52.97 13.37
N ASP A 295 21.07 54.25 13.44
CA ASP A 295 21.55 55.24 12.48
C ASP A 295 23.07 55.36 12.59
N LEU A 296 23.77 55.40 11.46
CA LEU A 296 25.22 55.46 11.37
C LEU A 296 25.62 56.63 10.47
N GLU A 297 26.58 57.43 10.91
CA GLU A 297 27.23 58.45 10.08
C GLU A 297 28.35 57.82 9.22
N ALA A 298 28.73 58.47 8.12
CA ALA A 298 29.82 58.02 7.28
C ALA A 298 31.11 57.83 8.09
N GLY A 299 31.80 56.70 7.89
CA GLY A 299 33.00 56.32 8.63
C GLY A 299 32.73 55.58 9.95
N ALA A 300 31.47 55.46 10.39
CA ALA A 300 31.14 54.71 11.62
C ALA A 300 31.52 53.20 11.48
N VAL A 301 32.07 52.67 12.58
CA VAL A 301 32.49 51.24 12.63
C VAL A 301 31.30 50.36 12.88
N LEU A 302 31.22 49.24 12.14
CA LEU A 302 30.25 48.20 12.36
C LEU A 302 30.60 47.34 13.56
N THR A 303 29.64 47.20 14.49
CA THR A 303 29.77 46.48 15.76
C THR A 303 28.56 45.55 15.96
N PRO A 304 28.61 44.61 16.92
CA PRO A 304 27.45 43.77 17.24
C PRO A 304 26.20 44.55 17.68
N ASP A 305 26.37 45.82 18.16
CA ASP A 305 25.27 46.68 18.59
C ASP A 305 24.52 47.34 17.44
N ASN A 306 25.19 47.58 16.29
CA ASN A 306 24.61 48.28 15.16
C ASN A 306 24.44 47.47 13.90
N LEU A 307 25.03 46.24 13.81
CA LEU A 307 24.85 45.27 12.73
C LEU A 307 24.40 43.95 13.31
N ARG A 308 23.24 43.45 12.89
CA ARG A 308 22.69 42.21 13.40
C ARG A 308 22.05 41.38 12.30
N ALA A 309 22.04 40.03 12.48
CA ALA A 309 21.29 39.10 11.68
C ALA A 309 19.83 39.05 12.13
N ILE A 310 18.94 39.70 11.40
CA ILE A 310 17.50 39.76 11.68
C ILE A 310 16.68 39.39 10.41
N ARG A 311 15.37 39.30 10.55
CA ARG A 311 14.44 39.21 9.40
C ARG A 311 14.04 40.62 8.96
N PRO A 312 13.75 40.83 7.64
CA PRO A 312 13.66 39.88 6.52
C PRO A 312 14.99 39.61 5.81
N GLY A 313 14.94 38.82 4.71
CA GLY A 313 16.10 38.32 3.99
C GLY A 313 16.54 39.20 2.81
N HIS A 314 16.59 40.53 2.95
CA HIS A 314 16.94 41.46 1.85
C HIS A 314 18.38 41.99 1.92
N GLY A 315 19.07 41.77 3.03
CA GLY A 315 20.47 42.15 3.20
C GLY A 315 21.44 40.99 2.92
N LEU A 316 22.73 41.21 3.15
CA LEU A 316 23.76 40.20 3.05
C LEU A 316 23.45 39.00 3.95
N PRO A 317 23.76 37.78 3.52
CA PRO A 317 23.60 36.55 4.32
C PRO A 317 24.36 36.66 5.67
N PRO A 318 23.82 36.09 6.77
CA PRO A 318 24.45 36.14 8.10
C PRO A 318 25.90 35.61 8.16
N LYS A 319 26.25 34.72 7.23
CA LYS A 319 27.63 34.16 7.12
C LYS A 319 28.72 35.20 6.89
N PHE A 320 28.35 36.43 6.52
CA PHE A 320 29.28 37.52 6.29
C PHE A 320 29.42 38.44 7.52
N LEU A 321 28.76 38.16 8.66
CA LEU A 321 28.78 39.01 9.85
C LEU A 321 30.21 39.31 10.31
N ASP A 322 31.01 38.29 10.52
CA ASP A 322 32.39 38.42 11.02
C ASP A 322 33.31 39.18 10.06
N GLN A 323 33.00 39.13 8.75
CA GLN A 323 33.75 39.89 7.74
C GLN A 323 33.40 41.36 7.74
N LEU A 324 32.21 41.74 8.23
CA LEU A 324 31.72 43.10 8.27
C LEU A 324 32.01 43.80 9.60
N LEU A 325 32.08 43.05 10.70
CA LEU A 325 32.44 43.64 12.01
C LEU A 325 33.83 44.27 11.97
N GLY A 326 33.94 45.49 12.50
CA GLY A 326 35.18 46.27 12.48
C GLY A 326 35.38 47.12 11.20
N LYS A 327 34.64 46.86 10.11
CA LYS A 327 34.67 47.69 8.89
C LYS A 327 33.88 48.98 9.11
N ARG A 328 34.08 49.95 8.22
CA ARG A 328 33.42 51.29 8.27
C ARG A 328 32.36 51.38 7.18
N VAL A 329 31.27 52.12 7.49
CA VAL A 329 30.32 52.50 6.45
C VAL A 329 30.83 53.66 5.62
N THR A 330 30.59 53.61 4.30
CA THR A 330 31.07 54.61 3.33
C THR A 330 30.24 55.88 3.32
N ARG A 331 29.01 55.84 3.80
CA ARG A 331 28.05 56.94 3.80
C ARG A 331 27.12 56.84 5.02
N ARG A 332 26.34 57.90 5.26
CA ARG A 332 25.27 57.85 6.27
C ARG A 332 24.28 56.75 5.93
N VAL A 333 23.90 55.94 6.91
CA VAL A 333 23.00 54.77 6.76
C VAL A 333 21.97 54.81 7.89
N ALA A 334 20.70 54.74 7.55
CA ALA A 334 19.60 54.72 8.52
C ALA A 334 19.40 53.32 9.12
N ARG A 335 18.88 53.29 10.35
CA ARG A 335 18.37 52.07 10.99
C ARG A 335 17.35 51.39 10.09
N GLY A 336 17.42 50.07 9.99
CA GLY A 336 16.54 49.28 9.15
C GLY A 336 17.03 49.10 7.70
N THR A 337 18.19 49.65 7.33
CA THR A 337 18.81 49.44 6.04
C THR A 337 19.38 48.02 5.96
N PRO A 338 19.04 47.21 4.93
CA PRO A 338 19.70 45.93 4.69
C PRO A 338 21.18 46.19 4.36
N ALA A 339 22.07 45.43 5.01
CA ALA A 339 23.50 45.53 4.73
C ALA A 339 23.80 44.99 3.33
N SER A 340 24.62 45.76 2.60
CA SER A 340 25.12 45.42 1.26
C SER A 340 26.59 45.79 1.12
N TRP A 341 27.30 45.21 0.17
CA TRP A 341 28.73 45.45 0.02
C TRP A 341 29.07 46.92 -0.36
N ASP A 342 28.18 47.62 -1.05
CA ASP A 342 28.35 49.04 -1.40
C ASP A 342 28.32 50.02 -0.20
N LEU A 343 27.83 49.56 0.93
CA LEU A 343 27.83 50.35 2.18
C LEU A 343 29.13 50.22 2.94
N ILE A 344 30.04 49.35 2.55
CA ILE A 344 31.21 48.95 3.35
C ILE A 344 32.49 49.44 2.67
N GLY A 345 33.34 50.12 3.47
CA GLY A 345 34.66 50.62 3.04
C GLY A 345 35.80 49.94 3.75
#